data_7d699088f53476e39fd7414a159dc566
#
_entry.id   7d699088f53476e39fd7414a159dc566
#
_cell.length_a   1.000
_cell.length_b   1.000
_cell.length_c   1.000
_cell.angle_alpha   90.00
_cell.angle_beta   90.00
_cell.angle_gamma   90.00
#
_symmetry.space_group_name_H-M   'P 1'
#
loop_
_entity.id
_entity.type
_entity.pdbx_description
1 polymer ?
#
loop_
_entity_poly.entity_id
_entity_poly.type
_entity_poly.pdbx_seq_one_letter_code
_entity_poly.pdbx_strand_id
1 'polypeptide(L)'
;MKILKELILREIAGEAVLVPVGKSVLEYNGLFALNEVGADIWKGIAAGKDEETIVAELLESYDASEADIRRDTTIFLQELRKMSIIE
;
A
#
# COMPACT_ATOMS: atom_id res chain seq x y z
N MET A 1 5.59 -5.01 9.10
CA MET A 1 5.02 -3.64 9.19
C MET A 1 3.61 -3.72 9.73
N LYS A 2 3.31 -2.90 10.69
CA LYS A 2 2.01 -2.93 11.35
C LYS A 2 1.11 -1.84 10.82
N ILE A 3 -0.12 -2.21 10.45
CA ILE A 3 -1.14 -1.24 10.04
C ILE A 3 -1.76 -0.64 11.30
N LEU A 4 -1.79 0.69 11.37
CA LEU A 4 -2.25 1.42 12.55
C LEU A 4 -3.67 1.96 12.40
N LYS A 5 -4.21 1.98 11.19
CA LYS A 5 -5.51 2.58 10.87
C LYS A 5 -6.43 1.57 10.19
N GLU A 6 -7.72 1.88 10.21
CA GLU A 6 -8.73 1.03 9.60
C GLU A 6 -8.99 1.49 8.16
N LEU A 7 -8.35 0.82 7.21
CA LEU A 7 -8.50 1.09 5.78
C LEU A 7 -8.77 -0.21 5.05
N ILE A 8 -9.63 -0.15 4.06
CA ILE A 8 -9.97 -1.31 3.22
C ILE A 8 -9.61 -1.00 1.79
N LEU A 9 -8.93 -1.96 1.13
CA LEU A 9 -8.65 -1.87 -0.28
C LEU A 9 -9.89 -2.30 -1.07
N ARG A 10 -10.33 -1.43 -1.97
CA ARG A 10 -11.47 -1.68 -2.84
C ARG A 10 -11.12 -1.43 -4.28
N GLU A 11 -11.83 -2.10 -5.19
CA GLU A 11 -11.78 -1.80 -6.61
C GLU A 11 -13.06 -1.10 -7.00
N ILE A 12 -12.94 0.12 -7.52
CA ILE A 12 -14.07 0.93 -7.94
C ILE A 12 -13.82 1.37 -9.38
N ALA A 13 -14.68 0.94 -10.30
CA ALA A 13 -14.57 1.27 -11.71
C ALA A 13 -13.19 0.92 -12.31
N GLY A 14 -12.62 -0.21 -11.87
CA GLY A 14 -11.32 -0.69 -12.36
C GLY A 14 -10.12 -0.06 -11.68
N GLU A 15 -10.34 0.82 -10.70
CA GLU A 15 -9.25 1.46 -9.97
C GLU A 15 -9.20 0.98 -8.53
N ALA A 16 -7.97 0.77 -8.04
CA ALA A 16 -7.75 0.40 -6.65
C ALA A 16 -7.78 1.64 -5.77
N VAL A 17 -8.54 1.58 -4.68
CA VAL A 17 -8.62 2.69 -3.73
C VAL A 17 -8.55 2.16 -2.31
N LEU A 18 -7.91 2.91 -1.42
CA LEU A 18 -7.96 2.66 0.02
C LEU A 18 -9.08 3.51 0.59
N VAL A 19 -10.00 2.86 1.29
CA VAL A 19 -11.19 3.51 1.85
C VAL A 19 -11.08 3.49 3.38
N PRO A 20 -11.03 4.66 4.03
CA PRO A 20 -11.08 4.72 5.49
C PRO A 20 -12.43 4.18 5.98
N VAL A 21 -12.38 3.35 7.02
CA VAL A 21 -13.59 2.81 7.67
C VAL A 21 -13.48 2.98 9.17
N GLY A 22 -14.59 2.75 9.88
CA GLY A 22 -14.59 2.86 11.34
C GLY A 22 -14.10 4.22 11.82
N LYS A 23 -13.19 4.20 12.76
CA LYS A 23 -12.62 5.42 13.35
C LYS A 23 -11.81 6.24 12.36
N SER A 24 -11.27 5.61 11.34
CA SER A 24 -10.40 6.29 10.37
C SER A 24 -11.19 7.22 9.44
N VAL A 25 -12.50 7.06 9.32
CA VAL A 25 -13.35 7.95 8.53
C VAL A 25 -13.21 9.40 8.98
N LEU A 26 -13.04 9.64 10.29
CA LEU A 26 -12.92 10.98 10.84
C LEU A 26 -11.52 11.56 10.68
N GLU A 27 -10.52 10.72 10.43
CA GLU A 27 -9.12 11.16 10.35
C GLU A 27 -8.69 11.52 8.93
N TYR A 28 -9.34 10.95 7.92
CA TYR A 28 -8.93 11.12 6.52
C TYR A 28 -10.08 11.63 5.67
N ASN A 29 -9.78 12.59 4.81
CA ASN A 29 -10.75 13.13 3.86
C ASN A 29 -10.70 12.33 2.56
N GLY A 30 -11.75 11.54 2.32
CA GLY A 30 -11.93 10.86 1.05
C GLY A 30 -11.14 9.57 0.92
N LEU A 31 -10.83 9.23 -0.32
CA LEU A 31 -10.22 7.96 -0.71
C LEU A 31 -8.79 8.20 -1.17
N PHE A 32 -7.96 7.15 -1.04
CA PHE A 32 -6.59 7.18 -1.56
C PHE A 32 -6.51 6.28 -2.79
N ALA A 33 -6.37 6.88 -3.97
CA ALA A 33 -6.20 6.10 -5.20
C ALA A 33 -4.81 5.47 -5.24
N LEU A 34 -4.75 4.19 -5.60
CA LEU A 34 -3.49 3.47 -5.72
C LEU A 34 -3.31 2.98 -7.15
N ASN A 35 -2.07 3.00 -7.63
CA ASN A 35 -1.76 2.31 -8.88
C ASN A 35 -1.65 0.80 -8.57
N GLU A 36 -1.43 -0.01 -9.61
CA GLU A 36 -1.39 -1.46 -9.47
C GLU A 36 -0.29 -1.92 -8.50
N VAL A 37 0.90 -1.33 -8.61
CA VAL A 37 2.01 -1.67 -7.72
C VAL A 37 1.68 -1.29 -6.28
N GLY A 38 1.14 -0.11 -6.05
CA GLY A 38 0.73 0.32 -4.72
C GLY A 38 -0.32 -0.59 -4.09
N ALA A 39 -1.28 -1.05 -4.90
CA ALA A 39 -2.29 -2.01 -4.43
C ALA A 39 -1.64 -3.33 -4.01
N ASP A 40 -0.67 -3.83 -4.77
CA ASP A 40 0.02 -5.06 -4.43
C ASP A 40 0.88 -4.91 -3.18
N ILE A 41 1.52 -3.75 -3.01
CA ILE A 41 2.27 -3.46 -1.77
C ILE A 41 1.32 -3.48 -0.57
N TRP A 42 0.18 -2.81 -0.68
CA TRP A 42 -0.80 -2.79 0.40
C TRP A 42 -1.27 -4.20 0.77
N LYS A 43 -1.57 -5.03 -0.24
CA LYS A 43 -1.97 -6.42 0.01
C LYS A 43 -0.89 -7.19 0.76
N GLY A 44 0.38 -6.95 0.42
CA GLY A 44 1.51 -7.56 1.12
C GLY A 44 1.58 -7.14 2.59
N ILE A 45 1.41 -5.84 2.85
CA ILE A 45 1.39 -5.32 4.22
C ILE A 45 0.25 -5.93 5.01
N ALA A 46 -0.94 -5.97 4.43
CA ALA A 46 -2.13 -6.53 5.08
C ALA A 46 -1.98 -8.03 5.36
N ALA A 47 -1.19 -8.73 4.54
CA ALA A 47 -0.90 -10.15 4.74
C ALA A 47 0.22 -10.40 5.75
N GLY A 48 0.79 -9.36 6.33
CA GLY A 48 1.84 -9.48 7.33
C GLY A 48 3.24 -9.70 6.77
N LYS A 49 3.44 -9.42 5.48
CA LYS A 49 4.73 -9.60 4.84
C LYS A 49 5.66 -8.43 5.15
N ASP A 50 6.97 -8.70 5.18
CA ASP A 50 7.97 -7.66 5.36
C ASP A 50 8.32 -7.01 4.00
N GLU A 51 9.08 -5.94 4.06
CA GLU A 51 9.45 -5.18 2.85
C GLU A 51 10.22 -6.04 1.85
N GLU A 52 11.15 -6.85 2.31
CA GLU A 52 11.95 -7.71 1.42
C GLU A 52 11.11 -8.74 0.68
N THR A 53 10.15 -9.34 1.37
CA THR A 53 9.22 -10.28 0.75
C THR A 53 8.35 -9.59 -0.30
N ILE A 54 7.83 -8.41 0.04
CA ILE A 54 7.02 -7.62 -0.89
C ILE A 54 7.81 -7.28 -2.15
N VAL A 55 9.05 -6.80 -1.99
CA VAL A 55 9.92 -6.50 -3.13
C VAL A 55 10.16 -7.73 -3.99
N ALA A 56 10.46 -8.87 -3.37
CA ALA A 56 10.71 -10.12 -4.10
C ALA A 56 9.49 -10.53 -4.93
N GLU A 57 8.30 -10.44 -4.36
CA GLU A 57 7.08 -10.78 -5.07
C GLU A 57 6.76 -9.81 -6.21
N LEU A 58 7.03 -8.53 -6.00
CA LEU A 58 6.85 -7.54 -7.06
C LEU A 58 7.81 -7.79 -8.23
N LEU A 59 9.03 -8.19 -7.95
CA LEU A 59 10.00 -8.53 -8.99
C LEU A 59 9.56 -9.74 -9.81
N GLU A 60 8.83 -10.68 -9.22
CA GLU A 60 8.28 -11.81 -9.95
C GLU A 60 7.07 -11.41 -10.81
N SER A 61 6.31 -10.41 -10.37
CA SER A 61 5.06 -10.03 -11.02
C SER A 61 5.21 -8.95 -12.09
N TYR A 62 6.24 -8.11 -11.98
CA TYR A 62 6.42 -6.98 -12.87
C TYR A 62 7.75 -7.05 -13.61
N ASP A 63 7.74 -6.66 -14.88
CA ASP A 63 8.94 -6.57 -15.71
C ASP A 63 9.61 -5.21 -15.46
N ALA A 64 10.29 -5.10 -14.34
CA ALA A 64 10.95 -3.86 -13.91
C ALA A 64 12.25 -4.20 -13.18
N SER A 65 13.17 -3.24 -13.13
CA SER A 65 14.44 -3.45 -12.45
C SER A 65 14.26 -3.49 -10.93
N GLU A 66 15.14 -4.19 -10.24
CA GLU A 66 15.12 -4.22 -8.78
C GLU A 66 15.25 -2.82 -8.19
N ALA A 67 16.11 -1.97 -8.78
CA ALA A 67 16.29 -0.60 -8.31
C ALA A 67 15.00 0.21 -8.37
N ASP A 68 14.23 0.07 -9.45
CA ASP A 68 12.96 0.77 -9.61
C ASP A 68 11.92 0.26 -8.63
N ILE A 69 11.81 -1.06 -8.47
CA ILE A 69 10.85 -1.65 -7.53
C ILE A 69 11.17 -1.24 -6.09
N ARG A 70 12.45 -1.27 -5.70
CA ARG A 70 12.83 -0.86 -4.35
C ARG A 70 12.55 0.61 -4.09
N ARG A 71 12.85 1.47 -5.07
CA ARG A 71 12.58 2.90 -4.96
C ARG A 71 11.09 3.16 -4.78
N ASP A 72 10.26 2.57 -5.63
CA ASP A 72 8.81 2.79 -5.59
C ASP A 72 8.22 2.24 -4.30
N THR A 73 8.68 1.08 -3.84
CA THR A 73 8.23 0.48 -2.58
C THR A 73 8.60 1.38 -1.40
N THR A 74 9.85 1.87 -1.37
CA THR A 74 10.31 2.76 -0.30
C THR A 74 9.48 4.04 -0.24
N ILE A 75 9.23 4.66 -1.41
CA ILE A 75 8.44 5.89 -1.48
C ILE A 75 7.03 5.64 -0.95
N PHE A 76 6.39 4.56 -1.39
CA PHE A 76 5.04 4.23 -0.97
C PHE A 76 4.95 4.01 0.55
N LEU A 77 5.89 3.24 1.10
CA LEU A 77 5.92 2.99 2.54
C LEU A 77 6.17 4.27 3.34
N GLN A 78 7.03 5.15 2.85
CA GLN A 78 7.28 6.44 3.49
C GLN A 78 6.02 7.31 3.50
N GLU A 79 5.26 7.33 2.41
CA GLU A 79 4.00 8.07 2.37
C GLU A 79 3.01 7.53 3.38
N LEU A 80 2.89 6.21 3.49
CA LEU A 80 2.01 5.61 4.49
C LEU A 80 2.45 5.95 5.92
N ARG A 81 3.75 5.99 6.18
CA ARG A 81 4.28 6.35 7.49
C ARG A 81 4.02 7.82 7.82
N LYS A 82 4.17 8.71 6.84
CA LYS A 82 3.86 10.13 7.03
C LYS A 82 2.40 10.35 7.41
N MET A 83 1.52 9.53 6.89
CA MET A 83 0.09 9.60 7.18
C MET A 83 -0.29 8.82 8.44
N SER A 84 0.67 8.21 9.12
CA SER A 84 0.47 7.36 10.30
C SER A 84 -0.44 6.16 10.00
N ILE A 85 -0.47 5.69 8.77
CA ILE A 85 -1.25 4.52 8.37
C ILE A 85 -0.53 3.23 8.76
N ILE A 86 0.79 3.22 8.66
CA ILE A 86 1.62 2.11 9.15
C ILE A 86 2.66 2.63 10.13
N GLU A 87 3.16 1.69 10.93
CA GLU A 87 4.22 1.94 11.90
C GLU A 87 5.55 2.30 11.23
#